data_141558673f17c17a3da8fea6935df17a
#
_entry.id   141558673f17c17a3da8fea6935df17a
#
_cell.length_a   1.000
_cell.length_b   1.000
_cell.length_c   1.000
_cell.angle_alpha   90.00
_cell.angle_beta   90.00
_cell.angle_gamma   90.00
#
_symmetry.space_group_name_H-M   'P 1'
#
loop_
_entity.id
_entity.type
_entity.pdbx_description
1 polymer ?
#
loop_
_entity_poly.entity_id
_entity_poly.type
_entity_poly.pdbx_seq_one_letter_code
_entity_poly.pdbx_strand_id
1 'polypeptide(L)'
;MKEILVRVLVLCAAATTCAQDSAAPAASVGTNTVQTHRVASIHNMVDRAPEILGAPRASAVCIRSLTAHPSRNGDPHDTLAAIRGFHATRLEWTYGDNPEFIKKVHDLGVEYGGALSAGSYVGKAPSVEWNVVGLDAQRLVPSWMRHWQRPNPWGCANNPEFEAGHVRAALAVVAAGADIIQRDEPEQNMIATQWGGCLCRYCVDGFRAWLEHNADPKELTKAGVNDLATFDYAAHLRTKDAPSGDGFRRWTGGGPLRTYFKQFQTEASVAFHTRWRAALDKKAGRRVPVSCNNGASDWSAVRMPFDFCIGELSAKKATPVDLYESVLQARNHGRLQTTTMPLKTVASPAEQETADWILHTRKTIATAYAIGALIEMPWDTFLPDAQRYFGKPENYADLTAFIRQIGVYLDGYSEAFATGCGIQDVRWKDSTLPLDLGSAAPHVLTTVRALFGAPTTAAVIHLVDWRDEPKPFPITVRTRYFFGDAPVTLRLLQPVASYDRAAHEKAFDSHDYAPLVRSTLLPIAKDGTVAIPVLAPWGVIIVERDNAAEAPRNSDN
;
A
#
# COMPACT_ATOMS: atom_id res chain seq x y z
N MET A 1 -10.51 21.35 -25.29
CA MET A 1 -11.03 20.59 -26.45
C MET A 1 -11.27 19.16 -26.02
N LYS A 2 -12.50 18.80 -26.09
CA LYS A 2 -13.23 17.53 -25.85
C LYS A 2 -12.48 16.33 -25.23
N GLU A 3 -12.91 16.05 -24.01
CA GLU A 3 -12.74 14.78 -23.31
C GLU A 3 -13.44 13.64 -24.04
N ILE A 4 -12.77 12.49 -24.14
CA ILE A 4 -13.40 11.23 -24.53
C ILE A 4 -13.32 10.30 -23.32
N LEU A 5 -14.49 10.10 -22.72
CA LEU A 5 -14.77 9.14 -21.65
C LEU A 5 -14.93 7.75 -22.32
N VAL A 6 -14.05 6.80 -22.02
CA VAL A 6 -14.24 5.39 -22.42
C VAL A 6 -14.69 4.61 -21.18
N ARG A 7 -15.94 4.24 -21.16
CA ARG A 7 -16.51 3.25 -20.23
C ARG A 7 -16.23 1.86 -20.76
N VAL A 8 -15.53 1.04 -19.98
CA VAL A 8 -15.41 -0.41 -20.23
C VAL A 8 -16.46 -1.12 -19.39
N LEU A 9 -17.46 -1.69 -20.06
CA LEU A 9 -18.42 -2.62 -19.46
C LEU A 9 -17.80 -4.02 -19.45
N VAL A 10 -17.69 -4.64 -18.28
CA VAL A 10 -17.36 -6.07 -18.14
C VAL A 10 -18.68 -6.83 -18.01
N LEU A 11 -19.03 -7.63 -19.02
CA LEU A 11 -20.11 -8.61 -18.96
C LEU A 11 -19.60 -9.91 -18.36
N CYS A 12 -20.14 -10.30 -17.20
CA CYS A 12 -20.05 -11.68 -16.71
C CYS A 12 -21.23 -12.47 -17.23
N ALA A 13 -20.96 -13.49 -18.06
CA ALA A 13 -21.95 -14.48 -18.47
C ALA A 13 -21.98 -15.62 -17.42
N ALA A 14 -23.12 -15.78 -16.77
CA ALA A 14 -23.40 -16.94 -15.92
C ALA A 14 -24.15 -17.99 -16.76
N ALA A 15 -23.63 -19.20 -16.79
CA ALA A 15 -24.27 -20.36 -17.40
C ALA A 15 -25.32 -20.94 -16.43
N THR A 16 -26.56 -21.00 -16.89
CA THR A 16 -27.70 -21.62 -16.19
C THR A 16 -27.88 -23.03 -16.71
N THR A 17 -27.83 -24.03 -15.83
CA THR A 17 -28.37 -25.37 -16.14
C THR A 17 -29.72 -25.56 -15.45
N CYS A 18 -30.74 -25.84 -16.27
CA CYS A 18 -32.05 -26.25 -15.82
C CYS A 18 -32.06 -27.69 -15.30
N ALA A 19 -32.80 -27.92 -14.19
CA ALA A 19 -33.52 -29.18 -13.96
C ALA A 19 -34.89 -28.86 -13.39
N GLN A 20 -35.91 -29.32 -14.14
CA GLN A 20 -37.31 -29.35 -13.71
C GLN A 20 -37.51 -30.49 -12.73
N ASP A 21 -38.29 -30.27 -11.66
CA ASP A 21 -39.38 -31.20 -11.38
C ASP A 21 -40.44 -30.58 -10.47
N SER A 22 -41.66 -30.95 -10.79
CA SER A 22 -42.96 -30.52 -10.30
C SER A 22 -43.33 -31.14 -8.94
N ALA A 23 -43.96 -30.36 -8.07
CA ALA A 23 -45.18 -30.77 -7.33
C ALA A 23 -45.64 -29.62 -6.40
N ALA A 24 -46.82 -29.08 -6.62
CA ALA A 24 -47.60 -28.43 -5.56
C ALA A 24 -48.30 -29.52 -4.71
N PRO A 25 -48.48 -29.32 -3.41
CA PRO A 25 -49.78 -28.88 -2.95
C PRO A 25 -49.84 -28.05 -1.64
N ALA A 26 -51.01 -27.56 -1.37
CA ALA A 26 -51.66 -27.26 -0.10
C ALA A 26 -51.26 -25.93 0.60
N ALA A 27 -52.24 -25.03 0.49
CA ALA A 27 -52.38 -23.85 1.32
C ALA A 27 -52.38 -24.21 2.83
N SER A 28 -51.45 -23.65 3.57
CA SER A 28 -51.50 -23.52 5.02
C SER A 28 -51.70 -22.03 5.38
N VAL A 29 -52.71 -21.82 6.20
CA VAL A 29 -53.06 -20.53 6.80
C VAL A 29 -51.87 -19.90 7.49
N GLY A 30 -51.40 -18.78 6.94
CA GLY A 30 -50.26 -18.06 7.46
C GLY A 30 -50.56 -17.37 8.78
N THR A 31 -49.89 -17.78 9.83
CA THR A 31 -49.63 -16.91 10.98
C THR A 31 -48.68 -15.81 10.50
N ASN A 32 -49.15 -14.55 10.51
CA ASN A 32 -48.34 -13.36 10.34
C ASN A 32 -47.25 -13.31 11.43
N THR A 33 -46.16 -14.00 11.23
CA THR A 33 -44.92 -13.70 11.93
C THR A 33 -44.41 -12.40 11.36
N VAL A 34 -44.51 -11.33 12.14
CA VAL A 34 -43.77 -10.08 11.91
C VAL A 34 -42.29 -10.48 11.83
N GLN A 35 -41.78 -10.56 10.61
CA GLN A 35 -40.35 -10.66 10.37
C GLN A 35 -39.73 -9.37 10.89
N THR A 36 -39.27 -9.41 12.15
CA THR A 36 -38.38 -8.38 12.66
C THR A 36 -37.12 -8.45 11.81
N HIS A 37 -37.00 -7.54 10.85
CA HIS A 37 -35.76 -7.36 10.09
C HIS A 37 -34.65 -7.11 11.14
N ARG A 38 -33.84 -8.13 11.38
CA ARG A 38 -32.66 -8.01 12.25
C ARG A 38 -31.76 -6.95 11.61
N VAL A 39 -31.58 -5.84 12.29
CA VAL A 39 -30.62 -4.78 11.91
C VAL A 39 -29.26 -5.45 11.72
N ALA A 40 -28.66 -5.28 10.54
CA ALA A 40 -27.32 -5.81 10.30
C ALA A 40 -26.33 -5.20 11.30
N SER A 41 -25.67 -6.03 12.09
CA SER A 41 -24.63 -5.56 13.00
C SER A 41 -23.36 -5.29 12.22
N ILE A 42 -22.63 -4.23 12.59
CA ILE A 42 -21.30 -3.91 12.02
C ILE A 42 -20.34 -5.09 12.14
N HIS A 43 -20.41 -5.90 13.20
CA HIS A 43 -19.58 -7.07 13.38
C HIS A 43 -19.85 -8.19 12.36
N ASN A 44 -21.00 -8.16 11.69
CA ASN A 44 -21.34 -9.09 10.61
C ASN A 44 -20.96 -8.53 9.22
N MET A 45 -20.49 -7.29 9.16
CA MET A 45 -20.12 -6.60 7.92
C MET A 45 -18.59 -6.57 7.70
N VAL A 46 -17.82 -7.06 8.65
CA VAL A 46 -16.36 -7.12 8.55
C VAL A 46 -15.90 -8.43 7.94
N ASP A 47 -14.94 -8.35 7.05
CA ASP A 47 -14.23 -9.51 6.53
C ASP A 47 -13.01 -9.83 7.40
N ARG A 48 -12.55 -11.07 7.37
CA ARG A 48 -11.30 -11.42 7.99
C ARG A 48 -10.16 -10.69 7.26
N ALA A 49 -9.33 -9.97 8.01
CA ALA A 49 -8.11 -9.40 7.45
C ALA A 49 -7.19 -10.53 6.95
N PRO A 50 -6.62 -10.43 5.74
CA PRO A 50 -5.70 -11.44 5.24
C PRO A 50 -4.43 -11.46 6.09
N GLU A 51 -4.00 -12.66 6.50
CA GLU A 51 -2.70 -12.86 7.12
C GLU A 51 -1.63 -12.91 6.02
N ILE A 52 -0.83 -11.86 5.93
CA ILE A 52 0.21 -11.72 4.90
C ILE A 52 1.57 -11.78 5.58
N LEU A 53 2.37 -12.75 5.17
CA LEU A 53 3.70 -12.96 5.75
C LEU A 53 4.57 -11.70 5.60
N GLY A 54 5.12 -11.22 6.73
CA GLY A 54 6.00 -10.07 6.79
C GLY A 54 5.36 -8.73 6.48
N ALA A 55 4.05 -8.69 6.21
CA ALA A 55 3.35 -7.42 6.09
C ALA A 55 3.35 -6.71 7.45
N PRO A 56 3.45 -5.38 7.45
CA PRO A 56 3.37 -4.63 8.69
C PRO A 56 1.99 -4.82 9.34
N ARG A 57 1.96 -4.88 10.67
CA ARG A 57 0.71 -4.84 11.43
C ARG A 57 0.03 -3.49 11.21
N ALA A 58 -1.27 -3.43 11.39
CA ALA A 58 -2.02 -2.17 11.25
C ALA A 58 -1.55 -1.07 12.25
N SER A 59 -0.94 -1.46 13.35
CA SER A 59 -0.31 -0.57 14.34
C SER A 59 1.16 -0.25 14.07
N ALA A 60 1.75 -0.76 12.98
CA ALA A 60 3.14 -0.52 12.68
C ALA A 60 3.38 0.95 12.29
N VAL A 61 4.44 1.52 12.78
CA VAL A 61 4.96 2.83 12.36
C VAL A 61 6.17 2.57 11.47
N CYS A 62 6.02 2.84 10.18
CA CYS A 62 7.04 2.57 9.18
C CYS A 62 7.78 3.85 8.81
N ILE A 63 9.11 3.80 8.79
CA ILE A 63 9.95 4.86 8.23
C ILE A 63 10.87 4.29 7.17
N ARG A 64 11.29 5.15 6.24
CA ARG A 64 12.27 4.84 5.21
C ARG A 64 13.52 5.66 5.42
N SER A 65 14.69 5.04 5.35
CA SER A 65 15.96 5.74 5.39
C SER A 65 16.98 5.09 4.48
N LEU A 66 17.81 5.92 3.86
CA LEU A 66 18.91 5.46 3.00
C LEU A 66 20.25 5.39 3.75
N THR A 67 20.31 5.80 4.99
CA THR A 67 21.55 6.02 5.74
C THR A 67 22.28 4.77 6.19
N ALA A 68 21.86 3.58 5.78
CA ALA A 68 22.77 2.44 5.81
C ALA A 68 24.04 2.66 4.96
N HIS A 69 24.10 3.73 4.18
CA HIS A 69 25.27 4.17 3.42
C HIS A 69 25.85 5.47 3.98
N PRO A 70 26.90 5.41 4.82
CA PRO A 70 27.53 6.59 5.41
C PRO A 70 28.23 7.54 4.41
N SER A 71 28.20 7.24 3.11
CA SER A 71 29.01 7.92 2.12
C SER A 71 28.27 8.94 1.24
N ARG A 72 27.00 9.25 1.49
CA ARG A 72 26.31 10.30 0.73
C ARG A 72 26.40 11.62 1.46
N ASN A 73 27.22 12.53 0.96
CA ASN A 73 27.41 13.92 1.39
C ASN A 73 28.09 14.17 2.74
N GLY A 74 28.71 13.18 3.38
CA GLY A 74 29.55 13.40 4.58
C GLY A 74 28.81 13.79 5.85
N ASP A 75 27.48 13.85 5.84
CA ASP A 75 26.66 14.09 7.02
C ASP A 75 25.84 12.84 7.33
N PRO A 76 26.19 12.11 8.40
CA PRO A 76 25.42 10.93 8.80
C PRO A 76 24.09 11.38 9.39
N HIS A 77 23.01 11.25 8.61
CA HIS A 77 21.68 11.36 9.19
C HIS A 77 21.53 10.28 10.25
N ASP A 78 21.18 10.67 11.45
CA ASP A 78 21.00 9.74 12.55
C ASP A 78 19.64 9.02 12.39
N THR A 79 19.65 7.94 11.60
CA THR A 79 18.49 7.08 11.40
C THR A 79 18.01 6.47 12.72
N LEU A 80 18.91 6.17 13.65
CA LEU A 80 18.51 5.60 14.95
C LEU A 80 17.79 6.65 15.80
N ALA A 81 18.22 7.92 15.73
CA ALA A 81 17.47 9.01 16.34
C ALA A 81 16.10 9.23 15.69
N ALA A 82 16.00 9.11 14.37
CA ALA A 82 14.73 9.18 13.66
C ALA A 82 13.77 8.02 14.04
N ILE A 83 14.27 6.79 14.15
CA ILE A 83 13.52 5.64 14.66
C ILE A 83 12.89 5.98 16.02
N ARG A 84 13.66 6.50 16.95
CA ARG A 84 13.17 6.89 18.28
C ARG A 84 12.18 8.05 18.20
N GLY A 85 12.53 9.09 17.44
CA GLY A 85 11.72 10.31 17.30
C GLY A 85 10.37 10.09 16.65
N PHE A 86 10.25 9.15 15.70
CA PHE A 86 9.00 8.76 15.06
C PHE A 86 8.32 7.57 15.73
N HIS A 87 8.83 7.03 16.83
CA HIS A 87 8.32 5.81 17.46
C HIS A 87 8.20 4.63 16.48
N ALA A 88 9.14 4.53 15.54
CA ALA A 88 9.09 3.55 14.47
C ALA A 88 9.19 2.12 15.02
N THR A 89 8.47 1.21 14.35
CA THR A 89 8.54 -0.24 14.59
C THR A 89 9.18 -0.96 13.42
N ARG A 90 9.29 -0.26 12.27
CA ARG A 90 9.87 -0.81 11.05
C ARG A 90 10.66 0.26 10.32
N LEU A 91 11.86 -0.12 9.92
CA LEU A 91 12.68 0.62 8.96
C LEU A 91 12.59 -0.10 7.62
N GLU A 92 11.91 0.50 6.65
CA GLU A 92 11.59 -0.12 5.37
C GLU A 92 12.42 0.45 4.23
N TRP A 93 12.45 -0.28 3.13
CA TRP A 93 13.00 0.17 1.84
C TRP A 93 14.41 0.77 1.95
N THR A 94 15.26 0.16 2.77
CA THR A 94 16.62 0.65 3.04
C THR A 94 17.63 -0.08 2.17
N TYR A 95 18.36 0.65 1.33
CA TYR A 95 19.42 0.07 0.50
C TYR A 95 20.70 -0.12 1.32
N GLY A 96 20.87 -1.30 1.88
CA GLY A 96 22.06 -1.64 2.66
C GLY A 96 21.99 -3.05 3.22
N ASP A 97 23.18 -3.61 3.45
CA ASP A 97 23.39 -4.94 3.98
C ASP A 97 24.48 -4.94 5.09
N ASN A 98 24.59 -3.81 5.80
CA ASN A 98 25.53 -3.70 6.93
C ASN A 98 24.96 -4.39 8.17
N PRO A 99 25.50 -5.54 8.60
CA PRO A 99 24.95 -6.32 9.72
C PRO A 99 25.06 -5.59 11.07
N GLU A 100 26.06 -4.74 11.26
CA GLU A 100 26.21 -3.97 12.51
C GLU A 100 25.12 -2.89 12.63
N PHE A 101 24.78 -2.25 11.51
CA PHE A 101 23.69 -1.28 11.48
C PHE A 101 22.33 -1.97 11.69
N ILE A 102 22.09 -3.07 10.99
CA ILE A 102 20.85 -3.87 11.13
C ILE A 102 20.69 -4.35 12.57
N LYS A 103 21.79 -4.82 13.19
CA LYS A 103 21.77 -5.19 14.61
C LYS A 103 21.35 -4.02 15.51
N LYS A 104 21.87 -2.80 15.28
CA LYS A 104 21.47 -1.62 16.07
C LYS A 104 19.99 -1.28 15.90
N VAL A 105 19.41 -1.48 14.70
CA VAL A 105 17.98 -1.33 14.46
C VAL A 105 17.19 -2.36 15.27
N HIS A 106 17.61 -3.62 15.25
CA HIS A 106 17.01 -4.70 16.05
C HIS A 106 17.14 -4.48 17.56
N ASP A 107 18.26 -3.93 18.03
CA ASP A 107 18.46 -3.61 19.44
C ASP A 107 17.45 -2.55 19.95
N LEU A 108 16.84 -1.77 19.03
CA LEU A 108 15.71 -0.87 19.32
C LEU A 108 14.33 -1.54 19.22
N GLY A 109 14.26 -2.85 18.97
CA GLY A 109 13.00 -3.59 18.78
C GLY A 109 12.31 -3.30 17.44
N VAL A 110 13.07 -2.87 16.42
CA VAL A 110 12.56 -2.43 15.11
C VAL A 110 12.94 -3.44 14.02
N GLU A 111 11.97 -3.83 13.18
CA GLU A 111 12.23 -4.69 12.02
C GLU A 111 12.95 -3.92 10.91
N TYR A 112 13.80 -4.63 10.14
CA TYR A 112 14.57 -4.06 9.04
C TYR A 112 14.16 -4.62 7.69
N GLY A 113 13.70 -3.75 6.78
CA GLY A 113 13.37 -4.04 5.39
C GLY A 113 14.49 -3.60 4.45
N GLY A 114 15.27 -4.56 3.98
CA GLY A 114 16.35 -4.31 3.01
C GLY A 114 15.82 -4.19 1.59
N ALA A 115 16.34 -3.24 0.80
CA ALA A 115 15.86 -2.96 -0.54
C ALA A 115 16.83 -3.40 -1.65
N LEU A 116 16.25 -3.84 -2.76
CA LEU A 116 16.96 -4.17 -3.98
C LEU A 116 16.28 -3.49 -5.18
N SER A 117 17.01 -2.69 -5.95
CA SER A 117 16.50 -2.11 -7.19
C SER A 117 16.57 -3.10 -8.37
N ALA A 118 15.90 -2.75 -9.45
CA ALA A 118 15.93 -3.51 -10.71
C ALA A 118 17.32 -3.69 -11.30
N GLY A 119 18.26 -2.81 -10.97
CA GLY A 119 19.65 -2.89 -11.40
C GLY A 119 20.60 -3.43 -10.35
N SER A 120 20.12 -3.79 -9.14
CA SER A 120 20.98 -4.27 -8.06
C SER A 120 21.56 -5.64 -8.37
N TYR A 121 22.85 -5.77 -8.20
CA TYR A 121 23.60 -7.02 -8.27
C TYR A 121 24.80 -6.96 -7.33
N VAL A 122 25.21 -8.11 -6.85
CA VAL A 122 26.42 -8.22 -6.02
C VAL A 122 27.65 -8.23 -6.93
N GLY A 123 28.51 -7.24 -6.78
CA GLY A 123 29.75 -7.12 -7.52
C GLY A 123 29.64 -6.30 -8.81
N LYS A 124 30.68 -6.36 -9.64
CA LYS A 124 30.71 -5.64 -10.93
C LYS A 124 29.82 -6.38 -11.94
N ALA A 125 28.93 -5.65 -12.63
CA ALA A 125 28.19 -6.21 -13.76
C ALA A 125 29.18 -6.73 -14.81
N PRO A 126 29.20 -8.04 -15.09
CA PRO A 126 30.26 -8.62 -15.92
C PRO A 126 30.15 -8.18 -17.37
N SER A 127 28.97 -7.90 -17.87
CA SER A 127 28.79 -7.50 -19.27
C SER A 127 27.57 -6.60 -19.48
N VAL A 128 27.50 -5.94 -20.66
CA VAL A 128 26.32 -5.19 -21.10
C VAL A 128 25.09 -6.09 -21.18
N GLU A 129 25.27 -7.38 -21.47
CA GLU A 129 24.20 -8.36 -21.63
C GLU A 129 23.40 -8.66 -20.34
N TRP A 130 23.95 -8.30 -19.18
CA TRP A 130 23.18 -8.37 -17.92
C TRP A 130 22.07 -7.33 -17.86
N ASN A 131 22.23 -6.26 -18.61
CA ASN A 131 21.34 -5.13 -18.55
C ASN A 131 20.25 -5.20 -19.62
N VAL A 132 19.19 -4.47 -19.38
CA VAL A 132 18.21 -4.13 -20.40
C VAL A 132 18.92 -3.32 -21.49
N VAL A 133 18.80 -3.77 -22.73
CA VAL A 133 19.48 -3.18 -23.89
C VAL A 133 18.47 -2.58 -24.85
N GLY A 134 18.72 -1.35 -25.28
CA GLY A 134 17.92 -0.64 -26.27
C GLY A 134 18.22 -1.03 -27.73
N LEU A 135 17.54 -0.39 -28.67
CA LEU A 135 17.70 -0.64 -30.12
C LEU A 135 19.09 -0.24 -30.65
N ASP A 136 19.75 0.69 -29.97
CA ASP A 136 21.13 1.15 -30.24
C ASP A 136 22.20 0.22 -29.61
N ALA A 137 21.79 -0.93 -29.07
CA ALA A 137 22.65 -1.87 -28.36
C ALA A 137 23.33 -1.28 -27.10
N GLN A 138 22.84 -0.14 -26.61
CA GLN A 138 23.33 0.46 -25.37
C GLN A 138 22.47 0.05 -24.17
N ARG A 139 23.04 0.13 -22.96
CA ARG A 139 22.30 -0.06 -21.71
C ARG A 139 21.19 0.97 -21.61
N LEU A 140 19.99 0.49 -21.36
CA LEU A 140 18.83 1.37 -21.19
C LEU A 140 18.78 1.87 -19.75
N VAL A 141 18.82 3.22 -19.63
CA VAL A 141 18.62 3.92 -18.36
C VAL A 141 17.24 4.55 -18.36
N PRO A 142 16.38 4.27 -17.37
CA PRO A 142 15.08 4.91 -17.26
C PRO A 142 15.16 6.43 -17.28
N SER A 143 14.17 7.09 -17.86
CA SER A 143 14.19 8.55 -18.06
C SER A 143 14.36 9.34 -16.76
N TRP A 144 13.78 8.86 -15.66
CA TRP A 144 13.90 9.50 -14.34
C TRP A 144 15.26 9.34 -13.66
N MET A 145 16.13 8.41 -14.14
CA MET A 145 17.46 8.18 -13.57
C MET A 145 18.57 8.85 -14.40
N ARG A 146 18.29 9.34 -15.62
CA ARG A 146 19.32 9.84 -16.54
C ARG A 146 20.09 11.05 -16.02
N HIS A 147 19.46 11.83 -15.16
CA HIS A 147 20.08 13.00 -14.51
C HIS A 147 20.78 12.68 -13.19
N TRP A 148 20.72 11.44 -12.72
CA TRP A 148 21.41 11.04 -11.51
C TRP A 148 22.93 10.97 -11.76
N GLN A 149 23.73 11.31 -10.75
CA GLN A 149 25.20 11.23 -10.85
C GLN A 149 25.69 9.80 -11.17
N ARG A 150 24.93 8.79 -10.74
CA ARG A 150 25.19 7.37 -11.01
C ARG A 150 23.89 6.71 -11.49
N PRO A 151 23.61 6.83 -12.80
CA PRO A 151 22.46 6.14 -13.36
C PRO A 151 22.61 4.64 -13.18
N ASN A 152 21.54 3.98 -12.76
CA ASN A 152 21.53 2.54 -12.52
C ASN A 152 20.76 1.83 -13.65
N PRO A 153 21.44 1.27 -14.66
CA PRO A 153 20.76 0.54 -15.74
C PRO A 153 20.14 -0.74 -15.17
N TRP A 154 18.93 -1.01 -15.59
CA TRP A 154 18.23 -2.22 -15.13
C TRP A 154 18.86 -3.50 -15.63
N GLY A 155 18.81 -4.55 -14.81
CA GLY A 155 19.14 -5.90 -15.22
C GLY A 155 18.01 -6.52 -16.05
N CYS A 156 18.36 -7.40 -16.99
CA CYS A 156 17.36 -8.06 -17.83
C CYS A 156 16.74 -9.27 -17.14
N ALA A 157 15.43 -9.27 -16.98
CA ALA A 157 14.66 -10.36 -16.36
C ALA A 157 14.74 -11.70 -17.12
N ASN A 158 15.12 -11.67 -18.40
CA ASN A 158 15.31 -12.88 -19.22
C ASN A 158 16.75 -13.43 -19.20
N ASN A 159 17.68 -12.72 -18.54
CA ASN A 159 19.05 -13.17 -18.45
C ASN A 159 19.24 -14.04 -17.18
N PRO A 160 19.57 -15.35 -17.30
CA PRO A 160 19.73 -16.24 -16.16
C PRO A 160 20.89 -15.86 -15.24
N GLU A 161 21.95 -15.24 -15.77
CA GLU A 161 23.07 -14.78 -14.94
C GLU A 161 22.66 -13.58 -14.07
N PHE A 162 21.86 -12.67 -14.63
CA PHE A 162 21.28 -11.57 -13.83
C PHE A 162 20.36 -12.13 -12.74
N GLU A 163 19.49 -13.10 -13.06
CA GLU A 163 18.62 -13.75 -12.07
C GLU A 163 19.44 -14.35 -10.93
N ALA A 164 20.48 -15.12 -11.25
CA ALA A 164 21.37 -15.73 -10.26
C ALA A 164 22.10 -14.68 -9.40
N GLY A 165 22.56 -13.60 -10.04
CA GLY A 165 23.20 -12.46 -9.34
C GLY A 165 22.24 -11.75 -8.40
N HIS A 166 21.00 -11.54 -8.84
CA HIS A 166 19.97 -10.88 -8.03
C HIS A 166 19.52 -11.74 -6.84
N VAL A 167 19.47 -13.07 -6.99
CA VAL A 167 19.24 -14.00 -5.86
C VAL A 167 20.39 -13.90 -4.84
N ARG A 168 21.66 -13.85 -5.30
CA ARG A 168 22.81 -13.69 -4.39
C ARG A 168 22.73 -12.37 -3.62
N ALA A 169 22.34 -11.27 -4.29
CA ALA A 169 22.17 -9.98 -3.64
C ALA A 169 21.09 -10.03 -2.53
N ALA A 170 19.95 -10.65 -2.81
CA ALA A 170 18.89 -10.81 -1.82
C ALA A 170 19.35 -11.67 -0.63
N LEU A 171 20.07 -12.76 -0.89
CA LEU A 171 20.63 -13.61 0.17
C LEU A 171 21.66 -12.88 1.04
N ALA A 172 22.46 -11.98 0.46
CA ALA A 172 23.41 -11.18 1.24
C ALA A 172 22.67 -10.25 2.22
N VAL A 173 21.59 -9.60 1.78
CA VAL A 173 20.76 -8.74 2.64
C VAL A 173 20.07 -9.57 3.74
N VAL A 174 19.53 -10.76 3.41
CA VAL A 174 18.94 -11.67 4.41
C VAL A 174 20.00 -12.18 5.40
N ALA A 175 21.20 -12.52 4.92
CA ALA A 175 22.30 -12.98 5.79
C ALA A 175 22.83 -11.87 6.70
N ALA A 176 22.72 -10.62 6.28
CA ALA A 176 23.05 -9.46 7.11
C ALA A 176 22.01 -9.21 8.23
N GLY A 177 20.88 -9.90 8.21
CA GLY A 177 19.84 -9.83 9.24
C GLY A 177 18.52 -9.19 8.82
N ALA A 178 18.33 -8.86 7.53
CA ALA A 178 17.06 -8.26 7.11
C ALA A 178 15.88 -9.22 7.32
N ASP A 179 14.79 -8.67 7.85
CA ASP A 179 13.53 -9.40 8.09
C ASP A 179 12.71 -9.53 6.82
N ILE A 180 12.76 -8.49 5.98
CA ILE A 180 11.98 -8.36 4.75
C ILE A 180 12.89 -7.86 3.62
N ILE A 181 12.54 -8.20 2.38
CA ILE A 181 13.14 -7.64 1.17
C ILE A 181 12.12 -6.76 0.45
N GLN A 182 12.47 -5.52 0.18
CA GLN A 182 11.74 -4.65 -0.74
C GLN A 182 12.32 -4.76 -2.14
N ARG A 183 11.49 -5.12 -3.11
CA ARG A 183 11.86 -5.15 -4.52
C ARG A 183 11.39 -3.86 -5.20
N ASP A 184 12.33 -2.98 -5.49
CA ASP A 184 12.04 -1.75 -6.23
C ASP A 184 12.04 -2.01 -7.75
N GLU A 185 11.16 -1.31 -8.47
CA GLU A 185 11.02 -1.34 -9.93
C GLU A 185 10.86 -2.77 -10.53
N PRO A 186 9.89 -3.58 -10.05
CA PRO A 186 9.74 -4.97 -10.50
C PRO A 186 9.31 -5.10 -11.97
N GLU A 187 8.78 -4.05 -12.58
CA GLU A 187 8.33 -4.00 -13.96
C GLU A 187 9.43 -3.73 -15.00
N GLN A 188 10.68 -3.72 -14.61
CA GLN A 188 11.85 -3.31 -15.41
C GLN A 188 11.79 -3.65 -16.91
N ASN A 189 11.69 -4.92 -17.29
CA ASN A 189 11.59 -5.31 -18.70
C ASN A 189 10.29 -4.85 -19.35
N MET A 190 9.17 -4.96 -18.63
CA MET A 190 7.85 -4.55 -19.14
C MET A 190 7.81 -3.06 -19.47
N ILE A 191 8.30 -2.20 -18.58
CA ILE A 191 8.35 -0.75 -18.81
C ILE A 191 9.40 -0.40 -19.87
N ALA A 192 10.52 -1.11 -19.94
CA ALA A 192 11.56 -0.87 -20.92
C ALA A 192 11.07 -0.95 -22.38
N THR A 193 9.98 -1.68 -22.64
CA THR A 193 9.34 -1.73 -23.96
C THR A 193 8.89 -0.36 -24.46
N GLN A 194 8.66 0.62 -23.58
CA GLN A 194 8.30 1.99 -23.95
C GLN A 194 9.46 2.74 -24.63
N TRP A 195 10.71 2.33 -24.38
CA TRP A 195 11.91 2.93 -24.95
C TRP A 195 12.61 2.03 -25.99
N GLY A 196 11.91 0.96 -26.45
CA GLY A 196 12.48 0.04 -27.42
C GLY A 196 13.43 -1.00 -26.82
N GLY A 197 13.26 -1.37 -25.56
CA GLY A 197 14.01 -2.43 -24.85
C GLY A 197 13.09 -3.50 -24.27
N CYS A 198 13.58 -4.63 -23.78
CA CYS A 198 14.95 -5.14 -23.87
C CYS A 198 15.16 -5.92 -25.16
N LEU A 199 16.20 -5.59 -25.91
CA LEU A 199 16.56 -6.25 -27.18
C LEU A 199 17.90 -7.01 -27.10
N CYS A 200 18.28 -7.50 -25.90
CA CYS A 200 19.39 -8.42 -25.75
C CYS A 200 19.04 -9.79 -26.38
N ARG A 201 20.07 -10.64 -26.62
CA ARG A 201 19.89 -11.96 -27.24
C ARG A 201 18.82 -12.80 -26.51
N TYR A 202 18.81 -12.81 -25.18
CA TYR A 202 17.83 -13.58 -24.38
C TYR A 202 16.40 -13.12 -24.63
N CYS A 203 16.19 -11.82 -24.82
CA CYS A 203 14.87 -11.27 -25.13
C CYS A 203 14.45 -11.51 -26.57
N VAL A 204 15.39 -11.41 -27.53
CA VAL A 204 15.09 -11.67 -28.96
C VAL A 204 14.77 -13.13 -29.19
N ASP A 205 15.60 -14.05 -28.66
CA ASP A 205 15.38 -15.49 -28.78
C ASP A 205 14.12 -15.94 -28.01
N GLY A 206 13.92 -15.42 -26.81
CA GLY A 206 12.73 -15.72 -26.01
C GLY A 206 11.45 -15.21 -26.67
N PHE A 207 11.47 -14.04 -27.30
CA PHE A 207 10.31 -13.52 -28.01
C PHE A 207 9.96 -14.34 -29.25
N ARG A 208 10.96 -14.81 -29.99
CA ARG A 208 10.75 -15.72 -31.12
C ARG A 208 10.04 -17.00 -30.68
N ALA A 209 10.54 -17.66 -29.62
CA ALA A 209 9.91 -18.83 -29.07
C ALA A 209 8.49 -18.56 -28.53
N TRP A 210 8.27 -17.37 -27.94
CA TRP A 210 6.96 -16.96 -27.47
C TRP A 210 5.95 -16.78 -28.62
N LEU A 211 6.38 -16.14 -29.75
CA LEU A 211 5.55 -15.95 -30.93
C LEU A 211 5.06 -17.27 -31.53
N GLU A 212 5.91 -18.29 -31.54
CA GLU A 212 5.58 -19.63 -32.05
C GLU A 212 4.32 -20.22 -31.38
N HIS A 213 4.13 -19.92 -30.09
CA HIS A 213 3.05 -20.50 -29.29
C HIS A 213 1.86 -19.56 -29.08
N ASN A 214 2.05 -18.25 -29.24
CA ASN A 214 1.06 -17.26 -28.80
C ASN A 214 0.56 -16.32 -29.89
N ALA A 215 1.20 -16.29 -31.07
CA ALA A 215 0.82 -15.37 -32.14
C ALA A 215 0.04 -16.09 -33.26
N ASP A 216 -0.94 -15.40 -33.85
CA ASP A 216 -1.64 -15.89 -35.05
C ASP A 216 -0.65 -15.86 -36.24
N PRO A 217 -0.39 -17.00 -36.95
CA PRO A 217 0.46 -17.03 -38.12
C PRO A 217 0.07 -16.03 -39.22
N LYS A 218 -1.23 -15.76 -39.38
CA LYS A 218 -1.70 -14.77 -40.36
C LYS A 218 -1.30 -13.36 -39.97
N GLU A 219 -1.36 -13.01 -38.68
CA GLU A 219 -0.92 -11.70 -38.19
C GLU A 219 0.62 -11.58 -38.29
N LEU A 220 1.36 -12.64 -38.04
CA LEU A 220 2.81 -12.67 -38.25
C LEU A 220 3.18 -12.40 -39.73
N THR A 221 2.53 -13.08 -40.66
CA THR A 221 2.71 -12.85 -42.10
C THR A 221 2.40 -11.42 -42.51
N LYS A 222 1.28 -10.85 -42.03
CA LYS A 222 0.92 -9.45 -42.27
C LYS A 222 1.95 -8.46 -41.68
N ALA A 223 2.56 -8.82 -40.56
CA ALA A 223 3.60 -8.02 -39.92
C ALA A 223 4.96 -8.14 -40.64
N GLY A 224 5.07 -9.01 -41.66
CA GLY A 224 6.30 -9.25 -42.43
C GLY A 224 7.23 -10.30 -41.82
N VAL A 225 6.72 -11.15 -40.93
CA VAL A 225 7.46 -12.29 -40.38
C VAL A 225 7.16 -13.51 -41.28
N ASN A 226 8.03 -13.73 -42.26
CA ASN A 226 7.88 -14.82 -43.22
C ASN A 226 8.55 -16.12 -42.76
N ASP A 227 9.59 -16.01 -41.96
CA ASP A 227 10.30 -17.13 -41.36
C ASP A 227 10.55 -16.84 -39.88
N LEU A 228 9.78 -17.51 -39.03
CA LEU A 228 9.89 -17.33 -37.58
C LEU A 228 11.19 -17.93 -37.03
N ALA A 229 11.74 -18.98 -37.66
CA ALA A 229 12.95 -19.64 -37.15
C ALA A 229 14.17 -18.72 -37.14
N THR A 230 14.23 -17.79 -38.08
CA THR A 230 15.34 -16.82 -38.21
C THR A 230 14.94 -15.40 -37.79
N PHE A 231 13.70 -15.20 -37.32
CA PHE A 231 13.18 -13.89 -37.01
C PHE A 231 13.94 -13.20 -35.86
N ASP A 232 14.46 -12.02 -36.13
CA ASP A 232 15.09 -11.12 -35.15
C ASP A 232 14.27 -9.83 -35.03
N TYR A 233 13.63 -9.66 -33.88
CA TYR A 233 12.78 -8.50 -33.62
C TYR A 233 13.57 -7.18 -33.60
N ALA A 234 14.80 -7.16 -33.12
CA ALA A 234 15.64 -5.97 -33.13
C ALA A 234 16.01 -5.57 -34.56
N ALA A 235 16.37 -6.52 -35.41
CA ALA A 235 16.61 -6.31 -36.84
C ALA A 235 15.33 -5.81 -37.53
N HIS A 236 14.18 -6.42 -37.27
CA HIS A 236 12.89 -5.98 -37.79
C HIS A 236 12.57 -4.53 -37.43
N LEU A 237 12.78 -4.11 -36.19
CA LEU A 237 12.57 -2.73 -35.77
C LEU A 237 13.50 -1.75 -36.55
N ARG A 238 14.75 -2.14 -36.80
CA ARG A 238 15.68 -1.32 -37.59
C ARG A 238 15.23 -1.17 -39.04
N THR A 239 14.66 -2.21 -39.66
CA THR A 239 14.10 -2.09 -41.03
C THR A 239 12.88 -1.17 -41.12
N LYS A 240 12.27 -0.81 -39.98
CA LYS A 240 11.14 0.11 -39.86
C LYS A 240 11.57 1.50 -39.39
N ASP A 241 12.87 1.78 -39.40
CA ASP A 241 13.44 3.04 -38.89
C ASP A 241 12.96 3.42 -37.48
N ALA A 242 12.78 2.42 -36.61
CA ALA A 242 12.34 2.64 -35.25
C ALA A 242 13.40 3.47 -34.48
N PRO A 243 13.01 4.56 -33.81
CA PRO A 243 13.92 5.36 -33.02
C PRO A 243 14.29 4.67 -31.70
N SER A 244 15.45 5.03 -31.14
CA SER A 244 15.83 4.59 -29.78
C SER A 244 15.29 5.50 -28.69
N GLY A 245 15.21 4.98 -27.47
CA GLY A 245 14.92 5.75 -26.25
C GLY A 245 13.56 6.46 -26.27
N ASP A 246 13.52 7.74 -25.89
CA ASP A 246 12.26 8.50 -25.79
C ASP A 246 11.53 8.69 -27.13
N GLY A 247 12.27 8.61 -28.25
CA GLY A 247 11.70 8.60 -29.58
C GLY A 247 10.76 7.40 -29.78
N PHE A 248 11.15 6.23 -29.30
CA PHE A 248 10.36 5.00 -29.40
C PHE A 248 9.00 5.09 -28.72
N ARG A 249 8.90 5.81 -27.61
CA ARG A 249 7.63 6.00 -26.89
C ARG A 249 6.59 6.71 -27.75
N ARG A 250 7.01 7.65 -28.57
CA ARG A 250 6.13 8.44 -29.46
C ARG A 250 5.95 7.81 -30.85
N TRP A 251 6.77 6.82 -31.17
CA TRP A 251 6.71 6.13 -32.45
C TRP A 251 5.48 5.23 -32.54
N THR A 252 4.70 5.36 -33.60
CA THR A 252 3.46 4.63 -33.83
C THR A 252 3.63 3.35 -34.66
N GLY A 253 4.86 3.11 -35.18
CA GLY A 253 5.18 1.93 -35.96
C GLY A 253 5.26 0.65 -35.12
N GLY A 254 5.61 -0.47 -35.78
CA GLY A 254 5.81 -1.76 -35.15
C GLY A 254 4.58 -2.67 -35.18
N GLY A 255 3.38 -2.16 -35.48
CA GLY A 255 2.17 -2.96 -35.66
C GLY A 255 1.88 -3.94 -34.51
N PRO A 256 1.30 -5.13 -34.77
CA PRO A 256 0.94 -6.08 -33.73
C PRO A 256 2.14 -6.65 -32.99
N LEU A 257 3.32 -6.71 -33.62
CA LEU A 257 4.53 -7.23 -32.96
C LEU A 257 4.93 -6.41 -31.74
N ARG A 258 4.65 -5.12 -31.72
CA ARG A 258 4.92 -4.27 -30.55
C ARG A 258 4.03 -4.64 -29.36
N THR A 259 2.77 -4.98 -29.62
CA THR A 259 1.84 -5.45 -28.60
C THR A 259 2.26 -6.82 -28.07
N TYR A 260 2.59 -7.76 -28.97
CA TYR A 260 3.10 -9.08 -28.61
C TYR A 260 4.39 -9.00 -27.80
N PHE A 261 5.32 -8.13 -28.20
CA PHE A 261 6.57 -7.95 -27.45
C PHE A 261 6.33 -7.41 -26.03
N LYS A 262 5.40 -6.45 -25.88
CA LYS A 262 5.01 -5.96 -24.53
C LYS A 262 4.38 -7.08 -23.69
N GLN A 263 3.52 -7.90 -24.27
CA GLN A 263 2.92 -9.04 -23.58
C GLN A 263 3.99 -10.05 -23.16
N PHE A 264 4.88 -10.47 -24.08
CA PHE A 264 6.02 -11.33 -23.78
C PHE A 264 6.85 -10.79 -22.62
N GLN A 265 7.23 -9.51 -22.63
CA GLN A 265 8.05 -8.92 -21.57
C GLN A 265 7.30 -8.83 -20.22
N THR A 266 5.98 -8.68 -20.24
CA THR A 266 5.15 -8.73 -19.03
C THR A 266 5.16 -10.13 -18.43
N GLU A 267 4.90 -11.14 -19.22
CA GLU A 267 4.91 -12.56 -18.80
C GLU A 267 6.29 -12.99 -18.32
N ALA A 268 7.34 -12.57 -19.03
CA ALA A 268 8.73 -12.83 -18.65
C ALA A 268 9.10 -12.18 -17.31
N SER A 269 8.61 -10.96 -17.03
CA SER A 269 8.83 -10.30 -15.75
C SER A 269 8.14 -11.05 -14.61
N VAL A 270 6.90 -11.50 -14.80
CA VAL A 270 6.17 -12.32 -13.83
C VAL A 270 6.92 -13.63 -13.55
N ALA A 271 7.33 -14.31 -14.61
CA ALA A 271 8.07 -15.57 -14.52
C ALA A 271 9.40 -15.39 -13.79
N PHE A 272 10.15 -14.31 -14.09
CA PHE A 272 11.39 -13.97 -13.40
C PHE A 272 11.16 -13.80 -11.89
N HIS A 273 10.20 -12.99 -11.47
CA HIS A 273 9.96 -12.77 -10.05
C HIS A 273 9.50 -14.03 -9.34
N THR A 274 8.70 -14.86 -10.01
CA THR A 274 8.26 -16.16 -9.48
C THR A 274 9.45 -17.10 -9.25
N ARG A 275 10.35 -17.25 -10.25
CA ARG A 275 11.55 -18.07 -10.11
C ARG A 275 12.54 -17.51 -9.09
N TRP A 276 12.80 -16.20 -9.16
CA TRP A 276 13.66 -15.50 -8.22
C TRP A 276 13.19 -15.71 -6.78
N ARG A 277 11.89 -15.57 -6.52
CA ARG A 277 11.27 -15.80 -5.22
C ARG A 277 11.49 -17.24 -4.74
N ALA A 278 11.16 -18.21 -5.59
CA ALA A 278 11.35 -19.63 -5.26
C ALA A 278 12.82 -19.97 -4.96
N ALA A 279 13.75 -19.40 -5.73
CA ALA A 279 15.17 -19.58 -5.51
C ALA A 279 15.67 -18.95 -4.21
N LEU A 280 15.16 -17.74 -3.88
CA LEU A 280 15.45 -17.06 -2.62
C LEU A 280 14.99 -17.90 -1.42
N ASP A 281 13.71 -18.29 -1.39
CA ASP A 281 13.12 -19.08 -0.31
C ASP A 281 13.86 -20.41 -0.12
N LYS A 282 14.14 -21.12 -1.22
CA LYS A 282 14.89 -22.39 -1.19
C LYS A 282 16.29 -22.23 -0.60
N LYS A 283 17.03 -21.21 -1.01
CA LYS A 283 18.42 -21.00 -0.56
C LYS A 283 18.50 -20.40 0.84
N ALA A 284 17.52 -19.61 1.24
CA ALA A 284 17.39 -19.10 2.61
C ALA A 284 16.93 -20.17 3.61
N GLY A 285 16.41 -21.31 3.12
CA GLY A 285 15.84 -22.38 3.97
C GLY A 285 14.54 -22.01 4.68
N ARG A 286 13.94 -20.88 4.31
CA ARG A 286 12.69 -20.36 4.86
C ARG A 286 11.96 -19.49 3.85
N ARG A 287 10.68 -19.27 4.06
CA ARG A 287 9.94 -18.23 3.34
C ARG A 287 10.49 -16.87 3.75
N VAL A 288 10.98 -16.08 2.80
CA VAL A 288 11.43 -14.70 3.01
C VAL A 288 10.30 -13.76 2.64
N PRO A 289 9.82 -12.89 3.54
CA PRO A 289 8.82 -11.88 3.18
C PRO A 289 9.39 -10.93 2.12
N VAL A 290 8.61 -10.67 1.07
CA VAL A 290 9.03 -9.75 0.00
C VAL A 290 7.90 -8.81 -0.36
N SER A 291 8.18 -7.51 -0.23
CA SER A 291 7.35 -6.44 -0.77
C SER A 291 7.86 -5.94 -2.12
N CYS A 292 7.06 -5.15 -2.82
CA CYS A 292 7.54 -4.45 -4.01
C CYS A 292 6.96 -3.04 -4.12
N ASN A 293 7.68 -2.19 -4.87
CA ASN A 293 7.14 -0.90 -5.30
C ASN A 293 6.06 -1.13 -6.36
N ASN A 294 4.85 -0.56 -6.14
CA ASN A 294 3.76 -0.67 -7.10
C ASN A 294 3.27 0.68 -7.65
N GLY A 295 4.03 1.74 -7.47
CA GLY A 295 3.72 3.08 -7.96
C GLY A 295 2.23 3.39 -8.04
N ALA A 296 1.73 4.39 -7.37
CA ALA A 296 0.32 4.81 -7.43
C ALA A 296 -0.73 3.66 -7.37
N SER A 297 -0.43 2.58 -6.64
CA SER A 297 -1.32 1.42 -6.41
C SER A 297 -1.62 0.57 -7.66
N ASP A 298 -0.69 0.44 -8.59
CA ASP A 298 -0.80 -0.52 -9.69
C ASP A 298 -0.71 -1.97 -9.17
N TRP A 299 -1.76 -2.77 -9.44
CA TRP A 299 -1.85 -4.18 -9.09
C TRP A 299 -1.83 -5.08 -10.34
N SER A 300 -1.01 -4.73 -11.33
CA SER A 300 -0.78 -5.56 -12.51
C SER A 300 -0.14 -6.92 -12.14
N ALA A 301 -0.19 -7.87 -13.10
CA ALA A 301 0.27 -9.24 -12.90
C ALA A 301 1.70 -9.34 -12.34
N VAL A 302 2.57 -8.38 -12.65
CA VAL A 302 3.96 -8.35 -12.18
C VAL A 302 4.09 -8.16 -10.66
N ARG A 303 3.02 -7.68 -9.98
CA ARG A 303 2.98 -7.53 -8.52
C ARG A 303 2.56 -8.81 -7.79
N MET A 304 1.91 -9.74 -8.46
CA MET A 304 1.34 -10.95 -7.84
C MET A 304 2.37 -11.89 -7.16
N PRO A 305 3.63 -11.99 -7.61
CA PRO A 305 4.65 -12.78 -6.90
C PRO A 305 5.04 -12.25 -5.51
N PHE A 306 4.65 -11.04 -5.14
CA PHE A 306 5.04 -10.38 -3.89
C PHE A 306 3.96 -10.51 -2.81
N ASP A 307 4.36 -10.43 -1.54
CA ASP A 307 3.44 -10.61 -0.41
C ASP A 307 2.58 -9.36 -0.19
N PHE A 308 3.18 -8.18 -0.26
CA PHE A 308 2.51 -6.88 -0.15
C PHE A 308 3.22 -5.82 -1.00
N CYS A 309 2.69 -4.62 -1.04
CA CYS A 309 3.29 -3.52 -1.80
C CYS A 309 3.49 -2.28 -0.95
N ILE A 310 4.57 -1.58 -1.23
CA ILE A 310 4.83 -0.21 -0.77
C ILE A 310 4.80 0.67 -2.02
N GLY A 311 3.75 1.48 -2.17
CA GLY A 311 3.50 2.26 -3.37
C GLY A 311 3.78 3.74 -3.18
N GLU A 312 4.41 4.36 -4.16
CA GLU A 312 4.63 5.80 -4.18
C GLU A 312 3.35 6.55 -4.56
N LEU A 313 2.80 7.31 -3.61
CA LEU A 313 1.65 8.16 -3.82
C LEU A 313 2.08 9.60 -4.04
N SER A 314 1.58 10.23 -5.11
CA SER A 314 1.84 11.66 -5.33
C SER A 314 1.27 12.50 -4.19
N ALA A 315 2.08 13.34 -3.55
CA ALA A 315 1.63 14.22 -2.47
C ALA A 315 0.47 15.14 -2.89
N LYS A 316 0.39 15.51 -4.17
CA LYS A 316 -0.74 16.29 -4.73
C LYS A 316 -2.02 15.47 -4.88
N LYS A 317 -1.91 14.13 -4.85
CA LYS A 317 -3.02 13.18 -4.96
C LYS A 317 -3.31 12.46 -3.65
N ALA A 318 -2.69 12.87 -2.55
CA ALA A 318 -2.96 12.30 -1.23
C ALA A 318 -4.29 12.82 -0.67
N THR A 319 -5.38 12.55 -1.38
CA THR A 319 -6.74 12.80 -0.90
C THR A 319 -7.30 11.57 -0.19
N PRO A 320 -8.32 11.71 0.67
CA PRO A 320 -8.98 10.55 1.26
C PRO A 320 -9.46 9.53 0.23
N VAL A 321 -9.99 10.00 -0.90
CA VAL A 321 -10.51 9.13 -1.97
C VAL A 321 -9.38 8.34 -2.63
N ASP A 322 -8.28 9.00 -3.03
CA ASP A 322 -7.15 8.30 -3.69
C ASP A 322 -6.54 7.24 -2.77
N LEU A 323 -6.37 7.56 -1.47
CA LEU A 323 -5.87 6.63 -0.47
C LEU A 323 -6.83 5.44 -0.29
N TYR A 324 -8.13 5.72 -0.18
CA TYR A 324 -9.14 4.68 0.01
C TYR A 324 -9.24 3.74 -1.19
N GLU A 325 -9.22 4.28 -2.41
CA GLU A 325 -9.20 3.49 -3.64
C GLU A 325 -7.98 2.57 -3.71
N SER A 326 -6.80 3.04 -3.27
CA SER A 326 -5.59 2.22 -3.25
C SER A 326 -5.73 1.00 -2.33
N VAL A 327 -6.37 1.19 -1.17
CA VAL A 327 -6.66 0.11 -0.22
C VAL A 327 -7.69 -0.86 -0.76
N LEU A 328 -8.74 -0.36 -1.42
CA LEU A 328 -9.76 -1.21 -2.04
C LEU A 328 -9.16 -2.09 -3.14
N GLN A 329 -8.29 -1.54 -3.98
CA GLN A 329 -7.59 -2.32 -4.99
C GLN A 329 -6.73 -3.42 -4.37
N ALA A 330 -5.97 -3.13 -3.32
CA ALA A 330 -5.19 -4.14 -2.61
C ALA A 330 -6.08 -5.25 -2.03
N ARG A 331 -7.18 -4.89 -1.37
CA ARG A 331 -8.15 -5.85 -0.81
C ARG A 331 -8.74 -6.76 -1.87
N ASN A 332 -9.09 -6.23 -3.06
CA ASN A 332 -9.62 -7.02 -4.18
C ASN A 332 -8.63 -8.09 -4.66
N HIS A 333 -7.34 -7.91 -4.40
CA HIS A 333 -6.29 -8.88 -4.68
C HIS A 333 -5.87 -9.71 -3.45
N GLY A 334 -6.56 -9.57 -2.31
CA GLY A 334 -6.16 -10.22 -1.05
C GLY A 334 -4.79 -9.77 -0.57
N ARG A 335 -4.45 -8.51 -0.77
CA ARG A 335 -3.15 -7.91 -0.47
C ARG A 335 -3.28 -6.70 0.46
N LEU A 336 -2.13 -6.25 0.97
CA LEU A 336 -1.98 -5.02 1.74
C LEU A 336 -1.27 -3.96 0.89
N GLN A 337 -1.75 -2.73 0.98
CA GLN A 337 -1.11 -1.55 0.42
C GLN A 337 -0.53 -0.69 1.54
N THR A 338 0.78 -0.54 1.54
CA THR A 338 1.47 0.54 2.25
C THR A 338 1.78 1.65 1.24
N THR A 339 1.68 2.90 1.66
CA THR A 339 1.95 4.04 0.78
C THR A 339 3.13 4.86 1.30
N THR A 340 3.94 5.39 0.39
CA THR A 340 4.95 6.40 0.70
C THR A 340 4.77 7.60 -0.22
N MET A 341 5.11 8.78 0.25
CA MET A 341 5.03 9.99 -0.58
C MET A 341 6.28 10.14 -1.43
N PRO A 342 6.17 10.24 -2.77
CA PRO A 342 7.32 10.36 -3.62
C PRO A 342 7.95 11.75 -3.58
N LEU A 343 9.25 11.77 -3.67
CA LEU A 343 10.13 12.94 -3.65
C LEU A 343 9.79 14.06 -4.62
N LYS A 344 9.42 13.69 -5.85
CA LYS A 344 9.26 14.65 -6.96
C LYS A 344 8.12 15.64 -6.79
N THR A 345 7.25 15.42 -5.83
CA THR A 345 6.10 16.26 -5.57
C THR A 345 6.22 17.01 -4.26
N VAL A 346 7.34 16.85 -3.58
CA VAL A 346 7.58 17.51 -2.31
C VAL A 346 8.21 18.86 -2.56
N ALA A 347 7.64 19.78 -1.87
CA ALA A 347 8.13 21.09 -1.59
C ALA A 347 9.60 21.04 -1.15
N SER A 348 10.32 22.12 -1.34
CA SER A 348 11.64 22.34 -0.76
C SER A 348 11.60 22.04 0.77
N PRO A 349 12.74 21.75 1.41
CA PRO A 349 12.77 21.58 2.87
C PRO A 349 12.11 22.73 3.63
N ALA A 350 12.17 23.95 3.11
CA ALA A 350 11.49 25.11 3.70
C ALA A 350 9.96 25.00 3.60
N GLU A 351 9.42 24.50 2.49
CA GLU A 351 7.97 24.30 2.32
C GLU A 351 7.44 23.18 3.23
N GLN A 352 8.26 22.16 3.52
CA GLN A 352 7.89 21.06 4.43
C GLN A 352 7.73 21.50 5.89
N GLU A 353 8.33 22.62 6.25
CA GLU A 353 8.21 23.21 7.58
C GLU A 353 7.06 24.23 7.66
N THR A 354 6.31 24.45 6.59
CA THR A 354 5.13 25.32 6.62
C THR A 354 3.97 24.64 7.36
N ALA A 355 3.17 25.43 8.05
CA ALA A 355 2.01 24.93 8.79
C ALA A 355 1.02 24.15 7.89
N ASP A 356 0.80 24.63 6.66
CA ASP A 356 -0.11 23.99 5.70
C ASP A 356 0.40 22.63 5.27
N TRP A 357 1.70 22.49 4.99
CA TRP A 357 2.30 21.22 4.63
C TRP A 357 2.25 20.23 5.80
N ILE A 358 2.61 20.68 7.00
CA ILE A 358 2.56 19.86 8.22
C ILE A 358 1.12 19.37 8.45
N LEU A 359 0.13 20.27 8.37
CA LEU A 359 -1.27 19.91 8.56
C LEU A 359 -1.75 18.90 7.50
N HIS A 360 -1.43 19.12 6.23
CA HIS A 360 -1.76 18.18 5.14
C HIS A 360 -1.14 16.79 5.37
N THR A 361 0.13 16.76 5.76
CA THR A 361 0.84 15.51 6.06
C THR A 361 0.23 14.79 7.26
N ARG A 362 -0.13 15.50 8.32
CA ARG A 362 -0.82 14.94 9.49
C ARG A 362 -2.18 14.33 9.11
N LYS A 363 -2.97 15.03 8.26
CA LYS A 363 -4.23 14.50 7.70
C LYS A 363 -4.00 13.23 6.88
N THR A 364 -2.94 13.19 6.08
CA THR A 364 -2.58 12.02 5.26
C THR A 364 -2.20 10.81 6.12
N ILE A 365 -1.37 11.01 7.16
CA ILE A 365 -1.02 9.94 8.12
C ILE A 365 -2.30 9.40 8.77
N ALA A 366 -3.10 10.28 9.35
CA ALA A 366 -4.34 9.90 10.04
C ALA A 366 -5.29 9.12 9.11
N THR A 367 -5.45 9.58 7.87
CA THR A 367 -6.28 8.93 6.86
C THR A 367 -5.77 7.53 6.53
N ALA A 368 -4.46 7.38 6.28
CA ALA A 368 -3.87 6.08 5.96
C ALA A 368 -4.21 5.03 7.03
N TYR A 369 -4.01 5.36 8.30
CA TYR A 369 -4.32 4.43 9.39
C TYR A 369 -5.83 4.24 9.60
N ALA A 370 -6.65 5.28 9.46
CA ALA A 370 -8.09 5.17 9.59
C ALA A 370 -8.70 4.20 8.58
N ILE A 371 -8.24 4.19 7.33
CA ILE A 371 -8.74 3.31 6.27
C ILE A 371 -8.07 1.93 6.26
N GLY A 372 -7.09 1.70 7.13
CA GLY A 372 -6.36 0.42 7.23
C GLY A 372 -5.27 0.25 6.18
N ALA A 373 -4.79 1.34 5.60
CA ALA A 373 -3.48 1.43 4.98
C ALA A 373 -2.44 1.74 6.05
N LEU A 374 -1.21 1.91 5.59
CA LEU A 374 -0.09 2.37 6.38
C LEU A 374 0.63 3.43 5.57
N ILE A 375 1.30 4.33 6.25
CA ILE A 375 2.20 5.26 5.60
C ILE A 375 3.64 4.96 5.99
N GLU A 376 4.49 4.79 5.00
CA GLU A 376 5.94 4.76 5.17
C GLU A 376 6.46 6.19 5.07
N MET A 377 6.96 6.70 6.17
CA MET A 377 7.48 8.06 6.25
C MET A 377 8.89 8.10 5.66
N PRO A 378 9.12 8.80 4.53
CA PRO A 378 10.42 8.90 3.91
C PRO A 378 11.31 9.88 4.69
N TRP A 379 12.05 9.36 5.64
CA TRP A 379 12.92 10.13 6.51
C TRP A 379 14.12 10.71 5.77
N ASP A 380 14.77 9.88 4.97
CA ASP A 380 15.97 10.24 4.22
C ASP A 380 15.84 9.76 2.79
N THR A 381 16.20 10.59 1.84
CA THR A 381 15.95 10.35 0.45
C THR A 381 17.11 10.71 -0.47
N PHE A 382 16.97 10.32 -1.75
CA PHE A 382 17.94 10.54 -2.82
C PHE A 382 18.01 11.96 -3.39
N LEU A 383 17.35 12.96 -2.82
CA LEU A 383 17.53 14.32 -3.30
C LEU A 383 18.94 14.80 -2.94
N PRO A 384 19.70 15.34 -3.91
CA PRO A 384 21.10 15.73 -3.69
C PRO A 384 21.29 16.71 -2.54
N ASP A 385 20.29 17.54 -2.29
CA ASP A 385 20.37 18.65 -1.33
C ASP A 385 19.37 18.55 -0.17
N ALA A 386 18.57 17.48 -0.10
CA ALA A 386 17.58 17.30 0.96
C ALA A 386 18.10 16.31 2.02
N GLN A 387 18.35 16.82 3.20
CA GLN A 387 18.73 15.99 4.34
C GLN A 387 17.54 15.20 4.91
N ARG A 388 16.32 15.71 4.73
CA ARG A 388 15.08 15.10 5.22
C ARG A 388 13.97 15.33 4.21
N TYR A 389 13.14 14.34 4.07
CA TYR A 389 12.02 14.40 3.15
C TYR A 389 10.69 14.66 3.85
N PHE A 390 10.53 14.13 5.06
CA PHE A 390 9.26 14.15 5.77
C PHE A 390 9.18 15.25 6.84
N GLY A 391 10.24 16.03 7.03
CA GLY A 391 10.32 17.03 8.09
C GLY A 391 10.82 16.47 9.41
N LYS A 392 10.58 17.20 10.50
CA LYS A 392 11.07 16.85 11.82
C LYS A 392 10.13 15.90 12.55
N PRO A 393 10.65 14.96 13.37
CA PRO A 393 9.81 14.12 14.22
C PRO A 393 8.81 14.93 15.06
N GLU A 394 9.20 16.10 15.56
CA GLU A 394 8.39 16.98 16.38
C GLU A 394 7.06 17.38 15.73
N ASN A 395 6.99 17.35 14.41
CA ASN A 395 5.77 17.68 13.66
C ASN A 395 4.74 16.55 13.65
N TYR A 396 5.18 15.30 13.94
CA TYR A 396 4.37 14.09 13.71
C TYR A 396 4.45 13.05 14.83
N ALA A 397 5.36 13.21 15.81
CA ALA A 397 5.60 12.21 16.85
C ALA A 397 4.37 11.94 17.73
N ASP A 398 3.51 12.92 17.92
CA ASP A 398 2.25 12.75 18.64
C ASP A 398 1.29 11.80 17.91
N LEU A 399 1.21 11.86 16.57
CA LEU A 399 0.41 10.92 15.76
C LEU A 399 1.00 9.52 15.79
N THR A 400 2.32 9.38 15.68
CA THR A 400 2.96 8.07 15.69
C THR A 400 2.92 7.43 17.07
N ALA A 401 3.06 8.20 18.15
CA ALA A 401 2.81 7.75 19.52
C ALA A 401 1.35 7.34 19.73
N PHE A 402 0.41 8.10 19.14
CA PHE A 402 -1.01 7.76 19.18
C PHE A 402 -1.29 6.42 18.49
N ILE A 403 -0.70 6.17 17.30
CA ILE A 403 -0.79 4.88 16.61
C ILE A 403 -0.30 3.74 17.51
N ARG A 404 0.81 3.94 18.20
CA ARG A 404 1.36 2.96 19.13
C ARG A 404 0.39 2.66 20.28
N GLN A 405 -0.24 3.69 20.86
CA GLN A 405 -1.18 3.53 21.96
C GLN A 405 -2.48 2.84 21.55
N ILE A 406 -3.02 3.18 20.38
CA ILE A 406 -4.26 2.59 19.89
C ILE A 406 -4.06 1.27 19.13
N GLY A 407 -2.85 0.72 19.12
CA GLY A 407 -2.50 -0.48 18.37
C GLY A 407 -3.45 -1.66 18.60
N VAL A 408 -3.92 -1.84 19.82
CA VAL A 408 -4.90 -2.87 20.18
C VAL A 408 -6.25 -2.71 19.48
N TYR A 409 -6.56 -1.54 18.96
CA TYR A 409 -7.76 -1.19 18.20
C TYR A 409 -7.49 -1.05 16.68
N LEU A 410 -6.28 -1.30 16.25
CA LEU A 410 -5.87 -1.32 14.84
C LEU A 410 -5.63 -2.76 14.38
N ASP A 411 -4.85 -3.54 15.16
CA ASP A 411 -4.44 -4.88 14.78
C ASP A 411 -5.61 -5.85 14.75
N GLY A 412 -5.82 -6.48 13.59
CA GLY A 412 -6.93 -7.42 13.37
C GLY A 412 -8.29 -6.78 13.09
N TYR A 413 -8.42 -5.47 13.28
CA TYR A 413 -9.67 -4.76 12.99
C TYR A 413 -9.85 -4.53 11.48
N SER A 414 -10.99 -4.95 10.96
CA SER A 414 -11.38 -4.77 9.56
C SER A 414 -12.48 -3.73 9.43
N GLU A 415 -12.58 -3.12 8.25
CA GLU A 415 -13.55 -2.09 7.95
C GLU A 415 -14.94 -2.70 7.74
N ALA A 416 -15.91 -2.21 8.51
CA ALA A 416 -17.33 -2.48 8.35
C ALA A 416 -18.05 -1.41 7.55
N PHE A 417 -17.57 -0.15 7.62
CA PHE A 417 -18.21 0.99 7.01
C PHE A 417 -17.21 2.14 6.80
N ALA A 418 -17.35 2.88 5.69
CA ALA A 418 -16.59 4.08 5.42
C ALA A 418 -17.47 5.15 4.78
N THR A 419 -17.30 6.42 5.17
CA THR A 419 -18.03 7.56 4.59
C THR A 419 -17.29 8.87 4.82
N GLY A 420 -17.70 9.90 4.10
CA GLY A 420 -17.19 11.26 4.22
C GLY A 420 -16.04 11.58 3.27
N CYS A 421 -15.74 12.86 3.10
CA CYS A 421 -14.71 13.34 2.16
C CYS A 421 -14.87 12.79 0.72
N GLY A 422 -16.10 12.59 0.25
CA GLY A 422 -16.37 12.01 -1.08
C GLY A 422 -16.44 10.49 -1.13
N ILE A 423 -16.12 9.79 -0.06
CA ILE A 423 -16.26 8.34 0.07
C ILE A 423 -17.70 8.01 0.43
N GLN A 424 -18.29 7.02 -0.28
CA GLN A 424 -19.61 6.46 0.00
C GLN A 424 -19.53 4.94 0.00
N ASP A 425 -19.91 4.33 1.11
CA ASP A 425 -19.93 2.88 1.24
C ASP A 425 -21.18 2.28 0.58
N VAL A 426 -20.98 1.58 -0.54
CA VAL A 426 -22.04 0.95 -1.32
C VAL A 426 -22.55 -0.38 -0.74
N ARG A 427 -21.89 -0.91 0.29
CA ARG A 427 -22.26 -2.18 0.94
C ARG A 427 -23.52 -2.04 1.80
N TRP A 428 -23.79 -0.85 2.30
CA TRP A 428 -24.96 -0.54 3.11
C TRP A 428 -26.13 -0.13 2.22
N LYS A 429 -27.09 -1.04 2.07
CA LYS A 429 -28.27 -0.84 1.19
C LYS A 429 -29.38 -0.03 1.85
N ASP A 430 -29.35 0.09 3.17
CA ASP A 430 -30.38 0.79 3.93
C ASP A 430 -30.13 2.30 3.97
N SER A 431 -31.22 3.05 3.94
CA SER A 431 -31.21 4.50 4.10
C SER A 431 -30.71 4.99 5.48
N THR A 432 -30.53 4.07 6.42
CA THR A 432 -30.03 4.34 7.77
C THR A 432 -28.64 3.76 7.95
N LEU A 433 -27.63 4.61 7.83
CA LEU A 433 -26.24 4.25 8.09
C LEU A 433 -25.99 4.15 9.61
N PRO A 434 -24.99 3.34 10.05
CA PRO A 434 -24.63 3.23 11.46
C PRO A 434 -24.17 4.56 12.05
N LEU A 435 -23.72 5.46 11.20
CA LEU A 435 -23.20 6.75 11.56
C LEU A 435 -23.60 7.81 10.52
N ASP A 436 -23.97 9.01 10.99
CA ASP A 436 -24.31 10.15 10.13
C ASP A 436 -23.45 11.35 10.53
N LEU A 437 -22.72 11.88 9.58
CA LEU A 437 -21.83 13.03 9.76
C LEU A 437 -22.54 14.37 9.57
N GLY A 438 -23.78 14.38 9.06
CA GLY A 438 -24.53 15.60 8.76
C GLY A 438 -23.73 16.58 7.91
N SER A 439 -23.63 17.83 8.35
CA SER A 439 -22.90 18.89 7.64
C SER A 439 -21.37 18.70 7.64
N ALA A 440 -20.82 17.79 8.44
CA ALA A 440 -19.40 17.50 8.46
C ALA A 440 -18.97 16.52 7.34
N ALA A 441 -19.90 15.81 6.71
CA ALA A 441 -19.61 14.78 5.71
C ALA A 441 -18.70 15.22 4.54
N PRO A 442 -18.74 16.46 4.02
CA PRO A 442 -17.81 16.86 2.96
C PRO A 442 -16.35 16.96 3.42
N HIS A 443 -16.11 17.06 4.72
CA HIS A 443 -14.81 17.43 5.28
C HIS A 443 -14.25 16.43 6.30
N VAL A 444 -15.06 15.53 6.80
CA VAL A 444 -14.65 14.54 7.79
C VAL A 444 -14.72 13.14 7.20
N LEU A 445 -13.56 12.47 7.12
CA LEU A 445 -13.51 11.05 6.80
C LEU A 445 -13.85 10.25 8.06
N THR A 446 -14.68 9.23 7.88
CA THR A 446 -15.02 8.28 8.94
C THR A 446 -14.89 6.85 8.44
N THR A 447 -14.28 6.00 9.25
CA THR A 447 -14.34 4.55 9.09
C THR A 447 -14.79 3.89 10.38
N VAL A 448 -15.64 2.88 10.27
CA VAL A 448 -16.04 2.02 11.40
C VAL A 448 -15.37 0.68 11.21
N ARG A 449 -14.67 0.21 12.24
CA ARG A 449 -13.91 -1.03 12.20
C ARG A 449 -14.27 -1.94 13.37
N ALA A 450 -14.20 -3.25 13.15
CA ALA A 450 -14.46 -4.25 14.19
C ALA A 450 -13.60 -5.50 13.97
N LEU A 451 -13.50 -6.35 14.98
CA LEU A 451 -12.85 -7.65 14.85
C LEU A 451 -13.82 -8.65 14.19
N PHE A 452 -13.30 -9.39 13.21
CA PHE A 452 -14.05 -10.45 12.55
C PHE A 452 -14.43 -11.56 13.55
N GLY A 453 -15.69 -11.93 13.55
CA GLY A 453 -16.20 -13.02 14.40
C GLY A 453 -16.21 -12.76 15.91
N ALA A 454 -16.04 -11.49 16.33
CA ALA A 454 -15.98 -11.11 17.74
C ALA A 454 -17.04 -10.03 18.10
N PRO A 455 -18.34 -10.35 18.07
CA PRO A 455 -19.43 -9.38 18.20
C PRO A 455 -19.56 -8.75 19.59
N THR A 456 -18.82 -9.23 20.58
CA THR A 456 -18.80 -8.70 21.96
C THR A 456 -17.62 -7.77 22.22
N THR A 457 -16.65 -7.69 21.29
CA THR A 457 -15.51 -6.79 21.43
C THR A 457 -15.86 -5.37 21.01
N ALA A 458 -15.08 -4.41 21.46
CA ALA A 458 -15.24 -3.01 21.07
C ALA A 458 -15.26 -2.85 19.55
N ALA A 459 -16.08 -1.92 19.06
CA ALA A 459 -15.95 -1.38 17.72
C ALA A 459 -15.23 -0.04 17.77
N VAL A 460 -14.66 0.36 16.64
CA VAL A 460 -13.82 1.55 16.56
C VAL A 460 -14.30 2.46 15.44
N ILE A 461 -14.50 3.74 15.76
CA ILE A 461 -14.86 4.77 14.79
C ILE A 461 -13.66 5.71 14.67
N HIS A 462 -13.02 5.74 13.51
CA HIS A 462 -12.01 6.74 13.19
C HIS A 462 -12.68 7.98 12.60
N LEU A 463 -12.24 9.15 13.03
CA LEU A 463 -12.66 10.45 12.53
C LEU A 463 -11.42 11.25 12.13
N VAL A 464 -11.31 11.66 10.87
CA VAL A 464 -10.21 12.49 10.38
C VAL A 464 -10.78 13.78 9.80
N ASP A 465 -10.46 14.89 10.41
CA ASP A 465 -10.93 16.22 9.98
C ASP A 465 -10.00 16.81 8.92
N TRP A 466 -10.50 16.97 7.72
CA TRP A 466 -9.79 17.53 6.57
C TRP A 466 -9.99 19.05 6.39
N ARG A 467 -10.72 19.71 7.29
CA ARG A 467 -10.85 21.18 7.25
C ARG A 467 -9.50 21.84 7.54
N ASP A 468 -9.24 22.97 6.91
CA ASP A 468 -8.02 23.75 7.18
C ASP A 468 -8.11 24.42 8.55
N GLU A 469 -9.32 24.77 8.95
CA GLU A 469 -9.64 25.27 10.29
C GLU A 469 -10.53 24.24 11.02
N PRO A 470 -9.94 23.32 11.81
CA PRO A 470 -10.70 22.33 12.56
C PRO A 470 -11.62 23.01 13.59
N LYS A 471 -12.85 22.52 13.69
CA LYS A 471 -13.86 23.01 14.64
C LYS A 471 -14.71 21.86 15.16
N PRO A 472 -15.35 22.01 16.34
CA PRO A 472 -16.29 21.02 16.84
C PRO A 472 -17.42 20.75 15.85
N PHE A 473 -17.97 19.54 15.85
CA PHE A 473 -19.10 19.15 15.00
C PHE A 473 -19.92 18.04 15.66
N PRO A 474 -21.23 17.98 15.39
CA PRO A 474 -22.04 16.85 15.83
C PRO A 474 -21.96 15.70 14.82
N ILE A 475 -22.13 14.47 15.34
CA ILE A 475 -22.41 13.28 14.55
C ILE A 475 -23.60 12.56 15.17
N THR A 476 -24.31 11.74 14.39
CA THR A 476 -25.32 10.83 14.95
C THR A 476 -24.76 9.40 14.95
N VAL A 477 -24.68 8.77 16.12
CA VAL A 477 -24.28 7.38 16.29
C VAL A 477 -25.51 6.52 16.56
N ARG A 478 -25.83 5.61 15.66
CA ARG A 478 -26.94 4.68 15.83
C ARG A 478 -26.45 3.42 16.51
N THR A 479 -26.43 3.43 17.84
CA THR A 479 -25.82 2.41 18.71
C THR A 479 -26.32 1.00 18.45
N ARG A 480 -27.58 0.85 18.01
CA ARG A 480 -28.18 -0.45 17.66
C ARG A 480 -27.42 -1.26 16.62
N TYR A 481 -26.65 -0.60 15.75
CA TYR A 481 -25.81 -1.28 14.74
C TYR A 481 -24.54 -1.86 15.33
N PHE A 482 -24.15 -1.46 16.53
CA PHE A 482 -22.96 -1.94 17.22
C PHE A 482 -23.29 -3.16 18.09
N PHE A 483 -24.14 -3.00 19.10
CA PHE A 483 -24.45 -4.03 20.08
C PHE A 483 -25.95 -4.28 20.28
N GLY A 484 -26.78 -3.96 19.26
CA GLY A 484 -28.23 -4.06 19.38
C GLY A 484 -28.79 -3.08 20.39
N ASP A 485 -29.68 -3.57 21.28
CA ASP A 485 -30.31 -2.72 22.30
C ASP A 485 -29.47 -2.57 23.57
N ALA A 486 -28.27 -3.17 23.61
CA ALA A 486 -27.41 -3.04 24.78
C ALA A 486 -26.90 -1.59 24.91
N PRO A 487 -26.81 -1.07 26.16
CA PRO A 487 -26.22 0.24 26.38
C PRO A 487 -24.76 0.24 25.99
N VAL A 488 -24.28 1.38 25.46
CA VAL A 488 -22.90 1.54 25.01
C VAL A 488 -22.26 2.76 25.64
N THR A 489 -20.96 2.68 25.84
CA THR A 489 -20.09 3.79 26.23
C THR A 489 -19.26 4.21 25.01
N LEU A 490 -19.17 5.53 24.76
CA LEU A 490 -18.32 6.12 23.74
C LEU A 490 -17.14 6.81 24.40
N ARG A 491 -15.93 6.39 24.04
CA ARG A 491 -14.68 6.97 24.54
C ARG A 491 -13.84 7.49 23.38
N LEU A 492 -13.66 8.80 23.31
CA LEU A 492 -12.80 9.44 22.31
C LEU A 492 -11.35 9.43 22.79
N LEU A 493 -10.48 8.88 21.97
CA LEU A 493 -9.03 8.94 22.12
C LEU A 493 -8.47 9.94 21.10
N GLN A 494 -7.54 10.80 21.51
CA GLN A 494 -6.88 11.79 20.65
C GLN A 494 -5.41 11.93 21.04
N PRO A 495 -4.49 12.23 20.09
CA PRO A 495 -3.12 12.57 20.43
C PRO A 495 -3.06 13.84 21.29
N VAL A 496 -2.09 13.93 22.18
CA VAL A 496 -1.76 15.17 22.89
C VAL A 496 -0.96 16.04 21.93
N ALA A 497 -1.51 17.17 21.55
CA ALA A 497 -0.98 18.02 20.48
C ALA A 497 0.32 18.76 20.84
N SER A 498 0.72 18.82 22.11
CA SER A 498 1.97 19.47 22.53
C SER A 498 3.12 18.45 22.47
N TYR A 499 4.15 18.77 21.71
CA TYR A 499 5.37 17.95 21.70
C TYR A 499 6.22 18.22 22.93
N ASP A 500 6.47 17.18 23.71
CA ASP A 500 7.47 17.16 24.79
C ASP A 500 8.48 16.04 24.49
N ARG A 501 9.68 16.44 24.13
CA ARG A 501 10.74 15.50 23.74
C ARG A 501 11.03 14.45 24.81
N ALA A 502 11.14 14.88 26.09
CA ALA A 502 11.45 13.96 27.19
C ALA A 502 10.34 12.93 27.42
N ALA A 503 9.06 13.36 27.30
CA ALA A 503 7.92 12.46 27.39
C ALA A 503 7.90 11.44 26.24
N HIS A 504 8.20 11.87 24.99
CA HIS A 504 8.28 10.99 23.83
C HIS A 504 9.44 9.99 23.93
N GLU A 505 10.64 10.42 24.34
CA GLU A 505 11.79 9.53 24.57
C GLU A 505 11.47 8.49 25.65
N LYS A 506 10.87 8.90 26.77
CA LYS A 506 10.44 8.00 27.83
C LYS A 506 9.40 6.99 27.33
N ALA A 507 8.40 7.44 26.56
CA ALA A 507 7.37 6.57 26.01
C ALA A 507 7.96 5.50 25.05
N PHE A 508 8.93 5.88 24.23
CA PHE A 508 9.62 4.94 23.35
C PHE A 508 10.38 3.88 24.17
N ASP A 509 11.15 4.28 25.18
CA ASP A 509 11.96 3.37 26.00
C ASP A 509 11.12 2.42 26.88
N SER A 510 9.98 2.91 27.39
CA SER A 510 9.09 2.11 28.24
C SER A 510 8.00 1.37 27.49
N HIS A 511 7.78 1.68 26.21
CA HIS A 511 6.63 1.24 25.42
C HIS A 511 5.26 1.61 26.03
N ASP A 512 5.22 2.63 26.90
CA ASP A 512 3.99 3.18 27.49
C ASP A 512 3.67 4.53 26.85
N TYR A 513 2.70 4.52 25.96
CA TYR A 513 2.22 5.68 25.21
C TYR A 513 0.97 6.33 25.79
N ALA A 514 0.40 5.77 26.88
CA ALA A 514 -0.82 6.28 27.49
C ALA A 514 -0.73 7.76 27.92
N PRO A 515 0.41 8.26 28.46
CA PRO A 515 0.54 9.68 28.81
C PRO A 515 0.47 10.66 27.60
N LEU A 516 0.70 10.16 26.40
CA LEU A 516 0.67 10.94 25.15
C LEU A 516 -0.69 10.90 24.44
N VAL A 517 -1.72 10.33 25.11
CA VAL A 517 -3.07 10.19 24.55
C VAL A 517 -4.10 10.74 25.53
N ARG A 518 -4.93 11.63 25.04
CA ARG A 518 -6.08 12.14 25.77
C ARG A 518 -7.28 11.22 25.58
N SER A 519 -7.95 10.86 26.68
CA SER A 519 -9.18 10.07 26.70
C SER A 519 -10.33 10.92 27.23
N THR A 520 -11.48 10.91 26.54
CA THR A 520 -12.68 11.69 26.92
C THR A 520 -13.92 10.82 26.71
N LEU A 521 -14.79 10.72 27.70
CA LEU A 521 -16.10 10.11 27.55
C LEU A 521 -17.03 11.07 26.79
N LEU A 522 -17.74 10.55 25.80
CA LEU A 522 -18.68 11.31 24.98
C LEU A 522 -20.11 10.97 25.39
N PRO A 523 -20.90 11.96 25.85
CA PRO A 523 -22.32 11.72 26.13
C PRO A 523 -23.09 11.54 24.81
N ILE A 524 -24.03 10.60 24.83
CA ILE A 524 -24.96 10.35 23.72
C ILE A 524 -26.29 11.00 24.08
N ALA A 525 -26.76 11.91 23.27
CA ALA A 525 -28.08 12.51 23.43
C ALA A 525 -29.19 11.49 23.08
N LYS A 526 -30.43 11.76 23.49
CA LYS A 526 -31.57 10.84 23.27
C LYS A 526 -31.84 10.51 21.79
N ASP A 527 -31.49 11.43 20.90
CA ASP A 527 -31.61 11.27 19.45
C ASP A 527 -30.38 10.60 18.80
N GLY A 528 -29.41 10.16 19.60
CA GLY A 528 -28.15 9.55 19.15
C GLY A 528 -27.07 10.57 18.78
N THR A 529 -27.33 11.87 18.95
CA THR A 529 -26.33 12.91 18.66
C THR A 529 -25.19 12.89 19.66
N VAL A 530 -23.97 13.03 19.15
CA VAL A 530 -22.72 13.08 19.90
C VAL A 530 -21.93 14.32 19.45
N ALA A 531 -21.55 15.16 20.39
CA ALA A 531 -20.72 16.32 20.11
C ALA A 531 -19.25 15.92 20.06
N ILE A 532 -18.61 16.10 18.92
CA ILE A 532 -17.18 15.84 18.72
C ILE A 532 -16.41 17.14 18.95
N PRO A 533 -15.43 17.15 19.85
CA PRO A 533 -14.56 18.32 20.05
C PRO A 533 -13.65 18.54 18.84
N VAL A 534 -12.85 19.59 18.87
CA VAL A 534 -11.83 19.84 17.84
C VAL A 534 -10.88 18.63 17.75
N LEU A 535 -10.67 18.11 16.54
CA LEU A 535 -9.70 17.06 16.23
C LEU A 535 -8.41 17.68 15.68
N ALA A 536 -7.25 17.08 16.01
CA ALA A 536 -5.95 17.61 15.61
C ALA A 536 -5.06 16.59 14.86
N PRO A 537 -5.37 16.18 13.63
CA PRO A 537 -6.66 16.17 12.91
C PRO A 537 -7.47 14.88 13.18
N TRP A 538 -7.01 13.96 14.01
CA TRP A 538 -7.49 12.59 14.18
C TRP A 538 -8.08 12.35 15.57
N GLY A 539 -9.18 11.62 15.61
CA GLY A 539 -9.76 11.06 16.81
C GLY A 539 -10.28 9.66 16.56
N VAL A 540 -10.24 8.83 17.58
CA VAL A 540 -10.72 7.45 17.54
C VAL A 540 -11.73 7.26 18.67
N ILE A 541 -12.97 6.93 18.30
CA ILE A 541 -14.00 6.62 19.29
C ILE A 541 -14.04 5.11 19.48
N ILE A 542 -13.80 4.67 20.70
CA ILE A 542 -14.02 3.29 21.10
C ILE A 542 -15.47 3.15 21.52
N VAL A 543 -16.20 2.26 20.86
CA VAL A 543 -17.59 1.90 21.18
C VAL A 543 -17.56 0.60 21.95
N GLU A 544 -17.88 0.64 23.24
CA GLU A 544 -17.85 -0.50 24.14
C GLU A 544 -19.26 -0.79 24.63
N ARG A 545 -19.58 -2.08 24.82
CA ARG A 545 -20.79 -2.48 25.52
C ARG A 545 -20.66 -2.10 26.99
N ASP A 546 -21.67 -1.47 27.55
CA ASP A 546 -21.69 -1.15 28.97
C ASP A 546 -22.03 -2.41 29.78
N ASN A 547 -21.02 -3.02 30.40
CA ASN A 547 -21.16 -4.22 31.21
C ASN A 547 -21.71 -3.92 32.65
N ALA A 548 -21.84 -2.66 33.03
CA ALA A 548 -22.37 -2.30 34.35
C ALA A 548 -23.84 -2.68 34.52
N ALA A 549 -24.58 -2.95 33.44
CA ALA A 549 -25.99 -3.36 33.50
C ALA A 549 -26.20 -4.86 33.79
N GLU A 550 -25.14 -5.69 33.77
CA GLU A 550 -25.17 -7.13 34.04
C GLU A 550 -24.78 -7.48 35.49
N ALA A 551 -24.63 -6.52 36.40
CA ALA A 551 -24.52 -6.83 37.83
C ALA A 551 -25.73 -7.66 38.24
N PRO A 552 -25.54 -8.84 38.89
CA PRO A 552 -26.63 -9.73 39.21
C PRO A 552 -27.65 -8.94 40.02
N ARG A 553 -28.91 -8.89 39.56
CA ARG A 553 -30.02 -8.56 40.42
C ARG A 553 -29.96 -9.60 41.51
N ASN A 554 -29.49 -9.20 42.69
CA ASN A 554 -29.62 -10.02 43.88
C ASN A 554 -31.06 -10.52 43.90
N SER A 555 -31.24 -11.80 43.74
CA SER A 555 -32.48 -12.49 44.06
C SER A 555 -32.61 -12.46 45.57
N ASP A 556 -33.05 -11.35 46.09
CA ASP A 556 -33.71 -11.34 47.40
C ASP A 556 -35.08 -11.98 47.18
N ASN A 557 -35.15 -13.28 47.52
CA ASN A 557 -36.26 -13.92 48.15
C ASN A 557 -35.85 -15.32 48.67
#